data_7a73dbdcfffa1490c8aad535ea423fe3
#
_entry.id   7a73dbdcfffa1490c8aad535ea423fe3
#
_cell.length_a   1.000
_cell.length_b   1.000
_cell.length_c   1.000
_cell.angle_alpha   90.00
_cell.angle_beta   90.00
_cell.angle_gamma   90.00
#
_symmetry.space_group_name_H-M   'P 1'
#
loop_
_entity.id
_entity.type
_entity.pdbx_description
1 polymer ?
#
loop_
_entity_poly.entity_id
_entity_poly.type
_entity_poly.pdbx_seq_one_letter_code
_entity_poly.pdbx_strand_id
1 'polypeptide(L)'
;RDEQFYVASELKALEGVCTTIQPFLPGHYWSSKEGKMVRWYDRDWFEYDAVKETGADIPALRAALEAAVKRQLMSDVPYGVLLSGGLDSSIISAVARKFADRRVESHDRDRAWWPRLHSFAIGLEGSPDLAAARKVADRIGTVHHEIHYTIQEGLDALRDVIYFIETYDVTTVRASTPMYLLARVIKSMGIKMVLSGEGADEVFGGYLYFHKAPNARAFHEETVRKVGKLHLYDCLRANKSLSAWGVEGRVPFLDKEFLDVAMRIDPEAKMAKNGRIEKWILRKAFEELLPEEIVWRQKEQFSDGVGYGWIDTLKRITSEAVSDREMEHAAERFPINPPRNKEEYYYRTIFEEHFPSQTAAQCVPSVPSVACSTAEALAWDAAFRDRNDPSGRAVLGVHNTDLTHG
;
A
#
# COMPACT_ATOMS: atom_id res chain seq x y z
N ARG A 1 -18.00 20.63 31.76
CA ARG A 1 -17.58 21.23 30.46
C ARG A 1 -18.34 20.48 29.39
N ASP A 2 -18.99 21.21 28.47
CA ASP A 2 -19.65 20.59 27.34
C ASP A 2 -18.60 19.83 26.54
N GLU A 3 -18.78 18.50 26.38
CA GLU A 3 -17.92 17.68 25.56
C GLU A 3 -18.10 18.11 24.10
N GLN A 4 -17.07 18.71 23.54
CA GLN A 4 -17.07 19.09 22.13
C GLN A 4 -16.51 17.89 21.34
N PHE A 5 -17.16 17.56 20.23
CA PHE A 5 -16.80 16.49 19.34
C PHE A 5 -16.28 17.08 18.02
N TYR A 6 -15.06 16.66 17.63
CA TYR A 6 -14.39 17.10 16.41
C TYR A 6 -14.16 15.90 15.49
N VAL A 7 -14.28 16.12 14.21
CA VAL A 7 -13.94 15.14 13.16
C VAL A 7 -13.01 15.80 12.15
N ALA A 8 -11.91 15.15 11.82
CA ALA A 8 -10.95 15.62 10.83
C ALA A 8 -10.35 14.47 10.04
N SER A 9 -9.92 14.73 8.83
CA SER A 9 -9.18 13.78 8.00
C SER A 9 -7.70 13.66 8.38
N GLU A 10 -7.21 14.59 9.20
CA GLU A 10 -5.81 14.74 9.59
C GLU A 10 -5.67 14.77 11.12
N LEU A 11 -4.74 13.96 11.65
CA LEU A 11 -4.41 13.94 13.08
C LEU A 11 -3.89 15.32 13.55
N LYS A 12 -3.09 15.97 12.70
CA LYS A 12 -2.53 17.30 12.97
C LYS A 12 -3.56 18.39 13.21
N ALA A 13 -4.78 18.22 12.72
CA ALA A 13 -5.88 19.15 12.95
C ALA A 13 -6.52 18.99 14.35
N LEU A 14 -6.29 17.84 15.00
CA LEU A 14 -6.85 17.51 16.30
C LEU A 14 -5.80 17.62 17.42
N GLU A 15 -4.51 17.56 17.08
CA GLU A 15 -3.41 17.68 18.03
C GLU A 15 -3.44 19.05 18.74
N GLY A 16 -3.32 19.03 20.05
CA GLY A 16 -3.41 20.26 20.88
C GLY A 16 -4.83 20.82 21.06
N VAL A 17 -5.83 20.32 20.32
CA VAL A 17 -7.24 20.72 20.42
C VAL A 17 -8.05 19.69 21.21
N CYS A 18 -7.81 18.41 20.97
CA CYS A 18 -8.53 17.32 21.56
C CYS A 18 -7.71 16.64 22.67
N THR A 19 -8.38 16.26 23.76
CA THR A 19 -7.76 15.47 24.85
C THR A 19 -7.74 13.98 24.56
N THR A 20 -8.65 13.51 23.71
CA THR A 20 -8.76 12.11 23.26
C THR A 20 -8.94 12.10 21.75
N ILE A 21 -8.11 11.34 21.07
CA ILE A 21 -8.17 11.16 19.62
C ILE A 21 -8.30 9.68 19.32
N GLN A 22 -9.18 9.32 18.41
CA GLN A 22 -9.40 7.93 17.97
C GLN A 22 -9.51 7.86 16.44
N PRO A 23 -8.92 6.85 15.80
CA PRO A 23 -9.12 6.62 14.37
C PRO A 23 -10.59 6.35 14.04
N PHE A 24 -11.07 6.90 12.93
CA PHE A 24 -12.36 6.55 12.38
C PHE A 24 -12.22 5.24 11.58
N LEU A 25 -12.94 4.20 12.00
CA LEU A 25 -12.76 2.87 11.43
C LEU A 25 -13.37 2.74 10.02
N PRO A 26 -12.70 2.08 9.07
CA PRO A 26 -13.25 1.77 7.76
C PRO A 26 -14.56 0.99 7.86
N GLY A 27 -15.47 1.26 6.93
CA GLY A 27 -16.77 0.57 6.89
C GLY A 27 -17.71 0.91 8.06
N HIS A 28 -17.45 2.01 8.77
CA HIS A 28 -18.30 2.50 9.85
C HIS A 28 -18.89 3.86 9.52
N TYR A 29 -19.99 4.19 10.17
CA TYR A 29 -20.50 5.55 10.31
C TYR A 29 -20.63 5.94 11.78
N TRP A 30 -20.63 7.21 12.06
CA TRP A 30 -20.91 7.73 13.39
C TRP A 30 -22.25 8.45 13.38
N SER A 31 -23.06 8.24 14.40
CA SER A 31 -24.36 8.90 14.56
C SER A 31 -24.43 9.60 15.91
N SER A 32 -24.76 10.89 15.91
CA SER A 32 -25.00 11.65 17.15
C SER A 32 -26.16 11.11 17.98
N LYS A 33 -27.11 10.40 17.36
CA LYS A 33 -28.23 9.76 18.07
C LYS A 33 -27.80 8.53 18.85
N GLU A 34 -26.82 7.78 18.32
CA GLU A 34 -26.31 6.54 18.92
C GLU A 34 -25.09 6.79 19.79
N GLY A 35 -24.40 7.92 19.61
CA GLY A 35 -23.19 8.29 20.33
C GLY A 35 -22.00 7.35 20.11
N LYS A 36 -22.00 6.56 19.03
CA LYS A 36 -20.98 5.55 18.75
C LYS A 36 -20.76 5.36 17.25
N MET A 37 -19.62 4.74 16.90
CA MET A 37 -19.38 4.21 15.57
C MET A 37 -20.18 2.92 15.37
N VAL A 38 -20.81 2.80 14.20
CA VAL A 38 -21.63 1.64 13.80
C VAL A 38 -21.07 1.10 12.50
N ARG A 39 -20.79 -0.20 12.46
CA ARG A 39 -20.37 -0.88 11.24
C ARG A 39 -21.54 -1.02 10.28
N TRP A 40 -21.36 -0.54 9.04
CA TRP A 40 -22.35 -0.68 7.97
C TRP A 40 -21.86 -1.56 6.82
N TYR A 41 -20.53 -1.66 6.65
CA TYR A 41 -19.92 -2.52 5.64
C TYR A 41 -19.68 -3.89 6.24
N ASP A 42 -20.63 -4.78 6.01
CA ASP A 42 -20.59 -6.16 6.44
C ASP A 42 -20.83 -7.06 5.24
N ARG A 43 -19.96 -8.05 5.02
CA ARG A 43 -19.95 -8.92 3.87
C ARG A 43 -19.75 -10.36 4.32
N ASP A 44 -20.44 -11.27 3.64
CA ASP A 44 -20.33 -12.73 3.86
C ASP A 44 -18.89 -13.23 3.64
N TRP A 45 -18.16 -12.64 2.69
CA TRP A 45 -16.78 -13.02 2.42
C TRP A 45 -15.78 -12.71 3.58
N PHE A 46 -16.18 -12.02 4.63
CA PHE A 46 -15.35 -11.96 5.84
C PHE A 46 -15.15 -13.33 6.47
N GLU A 47 -16.13 -14.24 6.28
CA GLU A 47 -16.13 -15.59 6.84
C GLU A 47 -15.60 -16.60 5.83
N TYR A 48 -14.58 -17.37 6.22
CA TYR A 48 -13.99 -18.39 5.35
C TYR A 48 -15.02 -19.41 4.81
N ASP A 49 -15.95 -19.81 5.65
CA ASP A 49 -16.95 -20.83 5.30
C ASP A 49 -17.91 -20.37 4.19
N ALA A 50 -18.03 -19.07 3.95
CA ALA A 50 -18.82 -18.51 2.85
C ALA A 50 -18.08 -18.49 1.50
N VAL A 51 -16.75 -18.67 1.50
CA VAL A 51 -15.92 -18.53 0.29
C VAL A 51 -15.13 -19.78 -0.08
N LYS A 52 -15.08 -20.78 0.80
CA LYS A 52 -14.47 -22.08 0.49
C LYS A 52 -15.24 -22.78 -0.64
N GLU A 53 -14.51 -23.44 -1.53
CA GLU A 53 -15.09 -24.23 -2.64
C GLU A 53 -15.92 -23.42 -3.67
N THR A 54 -15.85 -22.08 -3.64
CA THR A 54 -16.55 -21.23 -4.62
C THR A 54 -15.90 -21.22 -6.00
N GLY A 55 -14.67 -21.74 -6.11
CA GLY A 55 -13.90 -21.74 -7.34
C GLY A 55 -13.28 -20.37 -7.68
N ALA A 56 -12.83 -20.23 -8.92
CA ALA A 56 -12.25 -19.00 -9.45
C ALA A 56 -12.76 -18.73 -10.86
N ASP A 57 -13.51 -17.65 -11.04
CA ASP A 57 -13.92 -17.14 -12.35
C ASP A 57 -12.98 -16.02 -12.78
N ILE A 58 -11.95 -16.37 -13.56
CA ILE A 58 -10.94 -15.41 -14.05
C ILE A 58 -11.54 -14.36 -15.00
N PRO A 59 -12.44 -14.69 -15.95
CA PRO A 59 -13.16 -13.71 -16.75
C PRO A 59 -13.96 -12.71 -15.91
N ALA A 60 -14.70 -13.15 -14.90
CA ALA A 60 -15.45 -12.28 -14.01
C ALA A 60 -14.52 -11.38 -13.18
N LEU A 61 -13.40 -11.90 -12.68
CA LEU A 61 -12.37 -11.12 -11.99
C LEU A 61 -11.83 -9.98 -12.88
N ARG A 62 -11.48 -10.30 -14.13
CA ARG A 62 -11.01 -9.33 -15.12
C ARG A 62 -12.05 -8.24 -15.37
N ALA A 63 -13.29 -8.63 -15.65
CA ALA A 63 -14.39 -7.71 -15.94
C ALA A 63 -14.64 -6.77 -14.74
N ALA A 64 -14.61 -7.29 -13.52
CA ALA A 64 -14.81 -6.52 -12.31
C ALA A 64 -13.69 -5.45 -12.10
N LEU A 65 -12.42 -5.81 -12.34
CA LEU A 65 -11.33 -4.84 -12.22
C LEU A 65 -11.37 -3.79 -13.35
N GLU A 66 -11.65 -4.19 -14.59
CA GLU A 66 -11.83 -3.24 -15.69
C GLU A 66 -12.97 -2.25 -15.39
N ALA A 67 -14.08 -2.71 -14.82
CA ALA A 67 -15.19 -1.85 -14.41
C ALA A 67 -14.80 -0.91 -13.26
N ALA A 68 -14.06 -1.39 -12.26
CA ALA A 68 -13.57 -0.59 -11.14
C ALA A 68 -12.63 0.53 -11.63
N VAL A 69 -11.67 0.20 -12.50
CA VAL A 69 -10.78 1.20 -13.10
C VAL A 69 -11.59 2.23 -13.88
N LYS A 70 -12.50 1.77 -14.74
CA LYS A 70 -13.35 2.66 -15.56
C LYS A 70 -14.14 3.65 -14.70
N ARG A 71 -14.79 3.18 -13.63
CA ARG A 71 -15.51 4.07 -12.69
C ARG A 71 -14.61 5.14 -12.08
N GLN A 72 -13.37 4.78 -11.76
CA GLN A 72 -12.40 5.68 -11.12
C GLN A 72 -11.67 6.60 -12.09
N LEU A 73 -11.89 6.48 -13.40
CA LEU A 73 -11.38 7.43 -14.40
C LEU A 73 -12.27 8.67 -14.58
N MET A 74 -13.47 8.71 -13.97
CA MET A 74 -14.31 9.89 -13.99
C MET A 74 -13.59 11.09 -13.35
N SER A 75 -13.25 12.11 -14.14
CA SER A 75 -12.45 13.24 -13.70
C SER A 75 -12.63 14.45 -14.62
N ASP A 76 -12.75 15.62 -14.00
CA ASP A 76 -12.75 16.94 -14.67
C ASP A 76 -11.35 17.61 -14.62
N VAL A 77 -10.35 16.92 -14.14
CA VAL A 77 -8.96 17.38 -14.01
C VAL A 77 -7.98 16.40 -14.68
N PRO A 78 -6.77 16.87 -15.05
CA PRO A 78 -5.72 15.98 -15.57
C PRO A 78 -5.36 14.89 -14.56
N TYR A 79 -5.26 13.66 -15.06
CA TYR A 79 -4.89 12.51 -14.25
C TYR A 79 -3.79 11.67 -14.89
N GLY A 80 -3.19 10.80 -14.08
CA GLY A 80 -2.17 9.86 -14.49
C GLY A 80 -2.25 8.54 -13.73
N VAL A 81 -1.22 7.73 -13.86
CA VAL A 81 -1.07 6.45 -13.16
C VAL A 81 0.29 6.36 -12.47
N LEU A 82 0.34 5.77 -11.30
CA LEU A 82 1.59 5.37 -10.67
C LEU A 82 2.03 4.03 -11.26
N LEU A 83 3.23 3.97 -11.81
CA LEU A 83 3.74 2.81 -12.53
C LEU A 83 5.12 2.41 -12.01
N SER A 84 5.18 1.50 -11.04
CA SER A 84 6.44 0.98 -10.50
C SER A 84 7.06 -0.15 -11.32
N GLY A 85 6.36 -0.65 -12.35
CA GLY A 85 6.78 -1.85 -13.09
C GLY A 85 6.51 -3.17 -12.37
N GLY A 86 5.92 -3.14 -11.17
CA GLY A 86 5.32 -4.30 -10.53
C GLY A 86 3.99 -4.68 -11.19
N LEU A 87 3.54 -5.92 -10.96
CA LEU A 87 2.32 -6.47 -11.57
C LEU A 87 1.10 -5.54 -11.40
N ASP A 88 0.84 -5.11 -10.16
CA ASP A 88 -0.38 -4.42 -9.80
C ASP A 88 -0.51 -3.06 -10.46
N SER A 89 0.54 -2.24 -10.36
CA SER A 89 0.62 -0.93 -11.01
C SER A 89 0.56 -1.03 -12.53
N SER A 90 1.16 -2.10 -13.09
CA SER A 90 1.17 -2.36 -14.53
C SER A 90 -0.23 -2.73 -15.04
N ILE A 91 -0.96 -3.58 -14.31
CA ILE A 91 -2.35 -3.93 -14.64
C ILE A 91 -3.25 -2.68 -14.62
N ILE A 92 -3.20 -1.90 -13.53
CA ILE A 92 -3.99 -0.66 -13.43
C ILE A 92 -3.66 0.30 -14.56
N SER A 93 -2.38 0.48 -14.89
CA SER A 93 -1.94 1.36 -15.97
C SER A 93 -2.41 0.88 -17.34
N ALA A 94 -2.32 -0.42 -17.62
CA ALA A 94 -2.77 -1.01 -18.89
C ALA A 94 -4.28 -0.91 -19.06
N VAL A 95 -5.05 -1.19 -18.00
CA VAL A 95 -6.51 -1.07 -18.02
C VAL A 95 -6.94 0.39 -18.12
N ALA A 96 -6.29 1.30 -17.39
CA ALA A 96 -6.57 2.74 -17.49
C ALA A 96 -6.31 3.26 -18.91
N ARG A 97 -5.21 2.82 -19.56
CA ARG A 97 -4.90 3.20 -20.94
C ARG A 97 -5.99 2.77 -21.92
N LYS A 98 -6.62 1.62 -21.72
CA LYS A 98 -7.73 1.11 -22.54
C LYS A 98 -8.91 2.10 -22.60
N PHE A 99 -9.15 2.85 -21.53
CA PHE A 99 -10.28 3.77 -21.41
C PHE A 99 -9.91 5.25 -21.49
N ALA A 100 -8.62 5.60 -21.49
CA ALA A 100 -8.14 6.99 -21.36
C ALA A 100 -8.50 7.91 -22.54
N ASP A 101 -8.85 7.37 -23.71
CA ASP A 101 -9.15 8.16 -24.90
C ASP A 101 -10.59 8.73 -24.91
N ARG A 102 -11.44 8.29 -23.99
CA ARG A 102 -12.86 8.66 -23.93
C ARG A 102 -13.25 9.16 -22.54
N ARG A 103 -14.27 10.00 -22.52
CA ARG A 103 -14.85 10.51 -21.26
C ARG A 103 -15.86 9.51 -20.71
N VAL A 104 -15.60 9.02 -19.52
CA VAL A 104 -16.50 8.08 -18.81
C VAL A 104 -17.83 8.76 -18.47
N GLU A 105 -17.81 10.06 -18.11
CA GLU A 105 -18.98 10.85 -17.73
C GLU A 105 -19.97 11.02 -18.90
N SER A 106 -19.49 10.99 -20.14
CA SER A 106 -20.33 11.07 -21.35
C SER A 106 -20.72 9.69 -21.90
N HIS A 107 -20.58 8.63 -21.11
CA HIS A 107 -20.79 7.25 -21.55
C HIS A 107 -19.96 6.91 -22.79
N ASP A 108 -18.67 7.32 -22.77
CA ASP A 108 -17.67 7.11 -23.82
C ASP A 108 -18.01 7.74 -25.21
N ARG A 109 -18.96 8.70 -25.25
CA ARG A 109 -19.31 9.39 -26.52
C ARG A 109 -18.27 10.43 -26.92
N ASP A 110 -17.75 11.18 -25.93
CA ASP A 110 -16.83 12.26 -26.17
C ASP A 110 -15.38 11.83 -25.97
N ARG A 111 -14.47 12.49 -26.68
CA ARG A 111 -13.04 12.34 -26.43
C ARG A 111 -12.67 12.90 -25.07
N ALA A 112 -11.70 12.27 -24.43
CA ALA A 112 -11.12 12.78 -23.20
C ALA A 112 -10.48 14.16 -23.44
N TRP A 113 -10.56 15.05 -22.44
CA TRP A 113 -9.90 16.36 -22.49
C TRP A 113 -8.36 16.22 -22.49
N TRP A 114 -7.86 15.16 -21.82
CA TRP A 114 -6.44 14.80 -21.74
C TRP A 114 -6.26 13.36 -22.23
N PRO A 115 -6.23 13.14 -23.56
CA PRO A 115 -6.22 11.78 -24.12
C PRO A 115 -4.88 11.06 -23.96
N ARG A 116 -3.82 11.78 -23.56
CA ARG A 116 -2.53 11.18 -23.29
C ARG A 116 -2.44 10.79 -21.81
N LEU A 117 -2.43 9.49 -21.56
CA LEU A 117 -2.22 8.99 -20.20
C LEU A 117 -0.76 9.16 -19.80
N HIS A 118 -0.52 9.87 -18.71
CA HIS A 118 0.78 10.03 -18.10
C HIS A 118 1.02 8.94 -17.06
N SER A 119 2.20 8.34 -17.05
CA SER A 119 2.64 7.38 -16.03
C SER A 119 3.88 7.88 -15.32
N PHE A 120 3.97 7.58 -14.02
CA PHE A 120 5.00 8.11 -13.14
C PHE A 120 5.68 6.99 -12.37
N ALA A 121 7.00 6.98 -12.37
CA ALA A 121 7.84 6.11 -11.57
C ALA A 121 8.90 6.93 -10.82
N ILE A 122 9.33 6.45 -9.66
CA ILE A 122 10.41 7.05 -8.88
C ILE A 122 11.37 5.96 -8.40
N GLY A 123 12.65 6.27 -8.36
CA GLY A 123 13.67 5.38 -7.81
C GLY A 123 15.02 6.07 -7.69
N LEU A 124 15.94 5.41 -7.01
CA LEU A 124 17.37 5.75 -7.05
C LEU A 124 17.92 5.41 -8.44
N GLU A 125 19.04 5.99 -8.80
CA GLU A 125 19.73 5.61 -10.02
C GLU A 125 20.04 4.11 -10.04
N GLY A 126 19.71 3.44 -11.17
CA GLY A 126 19.83 1.99 -11.30
C GLY A 126 18.72 1.17 -10.63
N SER A 127 17.64 1.79 -10.19
CA SER A 127 16.48 1.09 -9.62
C SER A 127 15.90 0.07 -10.60
N PRO A 128 15.68 -1.19 -10.17
CA PRO A 128 15.08 -2.22 -11.01
C PRO A 128 13.62 -1.89 -11.38
N ASP A 129 12.92 -1.16 -10.53
CA ASP A 129 11.54 -0.75 -10.77
C ASP A 129 11.44 0.27 -11.91
N LEU A 130 12.39 1.22 -12.01
CA LEU A 130 12.42 2.18 -13.12
C LEU A 130 12.58 1.48 -14.47
N ALA A 131 13.49 0.49 -14.55
CA ALA A 131 13.70 -0.28 -15.78
C ALA A 131 12.45 -1.09 -16.17
N ALA A 132 11.78 -1.71 -15.20
CA ALA A 132 10.55 -2.46 -15.43
C ALA A 132 9.38 -1.52 -15.82
N ALA A 133 9.24 -0.37 -15.15
CA ALA A 133 8.23 0.63 -15.47
C ALA A 133 8.37 1.15 -16.90
N ARG A 134 9.60 1.40 -17.38
CA ARG A 134 9.86 1.81 -18.77
C ARG A 134 9.34 0.80 -19.78
N LYS A 135 9.63 -0.48 -19.59
CA LYS A 135 9.15 -1.55 -20.47
C LYS A 135 7.62 -1.60 -20.57
N VAL A 136 6.95 -1.47 -19.41
CA VAL A 136 5.47 -1.41 -19.38
C VAL A 136 4.97 -0.16 -20.09
N ALA A 137 5.54 1.00 -19.81
CA ALA A 137 5.13 2.27 -20.40
C ALA A 137 5.25 2.25 -21.93
N ASP A 138 6.34 1.71 -22.46
CA ASP A 138 6.56 1.53 -23.90
C ASP A 138 5.52 0.57 -24.51
N ARG A 139 5.20 -0.52 -23.82
CA ARG A 139 4.20 -1.51 -24.26
C ARG A 139 2.79 -0.93 -24.35
N ILE A 140 2.38 -0.16 -23.33
CA ILE A 140 1.00 0.37 -23.25
C ILE A 140 0.84 1.77 -23.87
N GLY A 141 1.95 2.43 -24.23
CA GLY A 141 1.95 3.73 -24.91
C GLY A 141 1.53 4.89 -24.00
N THR A 142 2.10 4.99 -22.80
CA THR A 142 1.93 6.15 -21.91
C THR A 142 3.03 7.19 -22.12
N VAL A 143 2.76 8.45 -21.74
CA VAL A 143 3.81 9.46 -21.57
C VAL A 143 4.47 9.21 -20.22
N HIS A 144 5.59 8.51 -20.25
CA HIS A 144 6.26 8.04 -19.04
C HIS A 144 7.25 9.06 -18.48
N HIS A 145 7.18 9.26 -17.17
CA HIS A 145 8.06 10.14 -16.41
C HIS A 145 8.82 9.32 -15.38
N GLU A 146 10.13 9.21 -15.58
CA GLU A 146 11.05 8.65 -14.59
C GLU A 146 11.58 9.77 -13.71
N ILE A 147 11.39 9.63 -12.43
CA ILE A 147 11.86 10.57 -11.43
C ILE A 147 13.00 9.91 -10.65
N HIS A 148 14.16 10.52 -10.67
CA HIS A 148 15.28 10.12 -9.85
C HIS A 148 15.33 10.96 -8.59
N TYR A 149 15.60 10.34 -7.45
CA TYR A 149 15.91 11.04 -6.22
C TYR A 149 17.21 10.51 -5.64
N THR A 150 17.86 11.33 -4.84
CA THR A 150 19.08 10.97 -4.11
C THR A 150 18.72 10.53 -2.70
N ILE A 151 19.58 9.71 -2.10
CA ILE A 151 19.45 9.32 -0.69
C ILE A 151 19.35 10.57 0.20
N GLN A 152 20.13 11.62 -0.09
CA GLN A 152 20.11 12.85 0.70
C GLN A 152 18.74 13.55 0.61
N GLU A 153 18.16 13.68 -0.58
CA GLU A 153 16.80 14.23 -0.72
C GLU A 153 15.76 13.42 0.08
N GLY A 154 15.92 12.10 0.12
CA GLY A 154 15.07 11.24 0.95
C GLY A 154 15.25 11.52 2.44
N LEU A 155 16.48 11.64 2.92
CA LEU A 155 16.80 11.95 4.32
C LEU A 155 16.28 13.34 4.73
N ASP A 156 16.47 14.34 3.88
CA ASP A 156 16.01 15.70 4.12
C ASP A 156 14.48 15.79 4.21
N ALA A 157 13.78 14.91 3.49
CA ALA A 157 12.32 14.87 3.49
C ALA A 157 11.71 14.13 4.70
N LEU A 158 12.47 13.31 5.44
CA LEU A 158 11.92 12.41 6.49
C LEU A 158 11.04 13.15 7.51
N ARG A 159 11.46 14.32 7.95
CA ARG A 159 10.74 15.11 8.95
C ARG A 159 9.37 15.55 8.44
N ASP A 160 9.34 16.08 7.21
CA ASP A 160 8.09 16.47 6.55
C ASP A 160 7.21 15.24 6.25
N VAL A 161 7.81 14.15 5.78
CA VAL A 161 7.09 12.90 5.53
C VAL A 161 6.37 12.44 6.78
N ILE A 162 7.04 12.31 7.93
CA ILE A 162 6.43 11.88 9.19
C ILE A 162 5.31 12.82 9.62
N TYR A 163 5.48 14.14 9.45
CA TYR A 163 4.43 15.11 9.70
C TYR A 163 3.19 14.89 8.84
N PHE A 164 3.38 14.65 7.53
CA PHE A 164 2.24 14.48 6.62
C PHE A 164 1.57 13.12 6.75
N ILE A 165 2.34 12.03 6.91
CA ILE A 165 1.76 10.68 7.03
C ILE A 165 1.22 10.37 8.42
N GLU A 166 1.61 11.14 9.45
CA GLU A 166 1.10 11.03 10.82
C GLU A 166 1.32 9.66 11.46
N THR A 167 2.44 9.02 11.14
CA THR A 167 2.85 7.72 11.68
C THR A 167 4.38 7.62 11.75
N TYR A 168 4.86 6.73 12.61
CA TYR A 168 6.28 6.36 12.69
C TYR A 168 6.51 4.88 12.39
N ASP A 169 5.51 4.20 11.80
CA ASP A 169 5.69 2.82 11.32
C ASP A 169 6.81 2.76 10.29
N VAL A 170 7.79 1.88 10.53
CA VAL A 170 9.04 1.81 9.76
C VAL A 170 8.76 1.59 8.27
N THR A 171 7.91 0.63 7.95
CA THR A 171 7.60 0.29 6.55
C THR A 171 6.90 1.45 5.86
N THR A 172 5.95 2.07 6.55
CA THR A 172 5.19 3.20 6.03
C THR A 172 6.11 4.38 5.76
N VAL A 173 7.02 4.74 6.68
CA VAL A 173 7.98 5.85 6.49
C VAL A 173 8.92 5.57 5.32
N ARG A 174 9.52 4.37 5.25
CA ARG A 174 10.44 3.97 4.16
C ARG A 174 9.81 4.12 2.78
N ALA A 175 8.56 3.69 2.63
CA ALA A 175 7.84 3.72 1.36
C ALA A 175 7.16 5.07 1.07
N SER A 176 6.77 5.82 2.10
CA SER A 176 6.16 7.15 1.92
C SER A 176 7.15 8.18 1.40
N THR A 177 8.42 8.08 1.77
CA THR A 177 9.42 9.09 1.38
C THR A 177 9.57 9.22 -0.14
N PRO A 178 9.82 8.16 -0.92
CA PRO A 178 9.85 8.27 -2.37
C PRO A 178 8.49 8.69 -2.95
N MET A 179 7.37 8.21 -2.39
CA MET A 179 6.04 8.60 -2.87
C MET A 179 5.72 10.07 -2.63
N TYR A 180 6.15 10.64 -1.51
CA TYR A 180 6.04 12.07 -1.20
C TYR A 180 6.83 12.93 -2.21
N LEU A 181 8.07 12.51 -2.52
CA LEU A 181 8.91 13.20 -3.51
C LEU A 181 8.31 13.10 -4.92
N LEU A 182 7.77 11.93 -5.29
CA LEU A 182 7.05 11.72 -6.54
C LEU A 182 5.82 12.63 -6.67
N ALA A 183 5.01 12.71 -5.62
CA ALA A 183 3.80 13.53 -5.60
C ALA A 183 4.10 15.02 -5.82
N ARG A 184 5.22 15.53 -5.30
CA ARG A 184 5.71 16.89 -5.56
C ARG A 184 5.90 17.15 -7.07
N VAL A 185 6.51 16.21 -7.76
CA VAL A 185 6.75 16.33 -9.21
C VAL A 185 5.43 16.24 -9.97
N ILE A 186 4.56 15.27 -9.67
CA ILE A 186 3.24 15.11 -10.27
C ILE A 186 2.44 16.43 -10.16
N LYS A 187 2.44 17.03 -8.96
CA LYS A 187 1.80 18.33 -8.71
C LYS A 187 2.35 19.45 -9.58
N SER A 188 3.68 19.51 -9.74
CA SER A 188 4.34 20.55 -10.54
C SER A 188 3.98 20.47 -12.03
N MET A 189 3.58 19.30 -12.51
CA MET A 189 3.11 19.06 -13.87
C MET A 189 1.62 19.35 -14.07
N GLY A 190 0.93 19.85 -13.04
CA GLY A 190 -0.49 20.20 -13.11
C GLY A 190 -1.45 19.01 -13.00
N ILE A 191 -0.95 17.81 -12.72
CA ILE A 191 -1.78 16.61 -12.53
C ILE A 191 -2.35 16.62 -11.12
N LYS A 192 -3.64 16.31 -11.00
CA LYS A 192 -4.40 16.42 -9.76
C LYS A 192 -4.85 15.08 -9.18
N MET A 193 -4.83 14.03 -9.99
CA MET A 193 -5.30 12.71 -9.61
C MET A 193 -4.41 11.64 -10.25
N VAL A 194 -4.15 10.57 -9.52
CA VAL A 194 -3.46 9.39 -10.02
C VAL A 194 -4.17 8.11 -9.56
N LEU A 195 -4.13 7.07 -10.42
CA LEU A 195 -4.52 5.72 -10.04
C LEU A 195 -3.29 4.96 -9.56
N SER A 196 -3.48 4.13 -8.53
CA SER A 196 -2.45 3.29 -7.92
C SER A 196 -2.87 1.83 -7.87
N GLY A 197 -1.88 0.93 -7.82
CA GLY A 197 -2.06 -0.52 -7.66
C GLY A 197 -2.20 -0.99 -6.20
N GLU A 198 -2.38 -0.10 -5.23
CA GLU A 198 -2.51 -0.46 -3.82
C GLU A 198 -3.74 -1.34 -3.57
N GLY A 199 -3.62 -2.27 -2.63
CA GLY A 199 -4.69 -3.20 -2.25
C GLY A 199 -4.59 -4.59 -2.90
N ALA A 200 -3.88 -4.74 -4.01
CA ALA A 200 -3.74 -6.04 -4.68
C ALA A 200 -3.03 -7.08 -3.83
N ASP A 201 -1.99 -6.69 -3.10
CA ASP A 201 -1.22 -7.60 -2.25
C ASP A 201 -2.08 -8.16 -1.10
N GLU A 202 -2.94 -7.35 -0.54
CA GLU A 202 -3.82 -7.73 0.55
C GLU A 202 -4.95 -8.63 0.08
N VAL A 203 -5.55 -8.34 -1.07
CA VAL A 203 -6.68 -9.09 -1.62
C VAL A 203 -6.25 -10.46 -2.14
N PHE A 204 -5.05 -10.56 -2.73
CA PHE A 204 -4.56 -11.78 -3.39
C PHE A 204 -3.40 -12.46 -2.66
N GLY A 205 -3.04 -12.04 -1.47
CA GLY A 205 -1.91 -12.61 -0.73
C GLY A 205 -0.58 -12.44 -1.46
N GLY A 206 -0.32 -11.23 -1.95
CA GLY A 206 0.86 -10.95 -2.79
C GLY A 206 2.17 -10.78 -2.05
N TYR A 207 2.16 -10.57 -0.74
CA TYR A 207 3.38 -10.49 0.06
C TYR A 207 4.04 -11.86 0.19
N LEU A 208 5.36 -11.92 0.15
CA LEU A 208 6.10 -13.19 0.11
C LEU A 208 5.84 -14.10 1.32
N TYR A 209 5.50 -13.55 2.48
CA TYR A 209 5.17 -14.38 3.64
C TYR A 209 3.90 -15.22 3.45
N PHE A 210 2.98 -14.86 2.53
CA PHE A 210 1.80 -15.67 2.22
C PHE A 210 2.15 -17.04 1.63
N HIS A 211 3.35 -17.22 1.06
CA HIS A 211 3.84 -18.54 0.65
C HIS A 211 3.96 -19.53 1.84
N LYS A 212 4.01 -19.00 3.07
CA LYS A 212 4.07 -19.80 4.30
C LYS A 212 2.69 -20.06 4.92
N ALA A 213 1.61 -19.63 4.28
CA ALA A 213 0.26 -19.87 4.79
C ALA A 213 -0.01 -21.39 4.91
N PRO A 214 -0.38 -21.89 6.10
CA PRO A 214 -0.48 -23.32 6.33
C PRO A 214 -1.67 -23.98 5.59
N ASN A 215 -2.71 -23.22 5.34
CA ASN A 215 -3.93 -23.67 4.67
C ASN A 215 -4.75 -22.50 4.13
N ALA A 216 -5.80 -22.80 3.37
CA ALA A 216 -6.68 -21.81 2.74
C ALA A 216 -7.43 -20.93 3.76
N ARG A 217 -7.81 -21.49 4.92
CA ARG A 217 -8.48 -20.72 5.98
C ARG A 217 -7.54 -19.66 6.55
N ALA A 218 -6.34 -20.04 6.94
CA ALA A 218 -5.34 -19.11 7.48
C ALA A 218 -4.97 -18.02 6.45
N PHE A 219 -4.82 -18.41 5.18
CA PHE A 219 -4.60 -17.48 4.07
C PHE A 219 -5.74 -16.45 3.96
N HIS A 220 -6.99 -16.91 3.95
CA HIS A 220 -8.17 -16.06 3.85
C HIS A 220 -8.31 -15.09 5.03
N GLU A 221 -8.22 -15.61 6.24
CA GLU A 221 -8.31 -14.81 7.45
C GLU A 221 -7.23 -13.71 7.49
N GLU A 222 -6.03 -14.02 6.97
CA GLU A 222 -4.96 -13.02 6.85
C GLU A 222 -5.27 -11.96 5.79
N THR A 223 -5.81 -12.35 4.61
CA THR A 223 -6.23 -11.35 3.61
C THR A 223 -7.32 -10.43 4.16
N VAL A 224 -8.28 -10.95 4.91
CA VAL A 224 -9.31 -10.16 5.59
C VAL A 224 -8.71 -9.19 6.61
N ARG A 225 -7.77 -9.66 7.46
CA ARG A 225 -7.05 -8.80 8.41
C ARG A 225 -6.27 -7.69 7.72
N LYS A 226 -5.57 -8.03 6.62
CA LYS A 226 -4.77 -7.05 5.86
C LYS A 226 -5.65 -5.99 5.22
N VAL A 227 -6.72 -6.37 4.53
CA VAL A 227 -7.68 -5.43 3.94
C VAL A 227 -8.29 -4.52 5.02
N GLY A 228 -8.68 -5.08 6.15
CA GLY A 228 -9.26 -4.33 7.28
C GLY A 228 -8.29 -3.32 7.92
N LYS A 229 -6.98 -3.53 7.81
CA LYS A 229 -5.94 -2.66 8.41
C LYS A 229 -5.26 -1.73 7.41
N LEU A 230 -5.61 -1.76 6.11
CA LEU A 230 -4.97 -0.95 5.07
C LEU A 230 -4.94 0.55 5.36
N HIS A 231 -5.95 1.07 6.03
CA HIS A 231 -6.04 2.48 6.44
C HIS A 231 -4.94 2.92 7.42
N LEU A 232 -4.21 1.99 8.02
CA LEU A 232 -3.09 2.24 8.94
C LEU A 232 -1.71 2.13 8.24
N TYR A 233 -1.65 1.57 7.04
CA TYR A 233 -0.41 1.23 6.33
C TYR A 233 -0.40 1.74 4.87
N ASP A 234 -0.61 0.86 3.90
CA ASP A 234 -0.40 1.19 2.48
C ASP A 234 -1.39 2.24 1.95
N CYS A 235 -2.65 2.20 2.37
CA CYS A 235 -3.61 3.26 2.02
C CYS A 235 -3.34 4.57 2.74
N LEU A 236 -2.88 4.53 4.00
CA LEU A 236 -2.41 5.72 4.70
C LEU A 236 -1.26 6.36 3.94
N ARG A 237 -0.24 5.56 3.63
CA ARG A 237 0.94 5.97 2.85
C ARG A 237 0.53 6.64 1.54
N ALA A 238 -0.22 5.92 0.70
CA ALA A 238 -0.61 6.42 -0.61
C ALA A 238 -1.42 7.72 -0.52
N ASN A 239 -2.46 7.74 0.33
CA ASN A 239 -3.31 8.90 0.50
C ASN A 239 -2.54 10.11 1.05
N LYS A 240 -1.84 9.95 2.17
CA LYS A 240 -1.18 11.06 2.87
C LYS A 240 0.01 11.63 2.08
N SER A 241 0.82 10.77 1.44
CA SER A 241 1.94 11.24 0.63
C SER A 241 1.48 12.03 -0.60
N LEU A 242 0.40 11.61 -1.25
CA LEU A 242 -0.17 12.31 -2.40
C LEU A 242 -0.89 13.59 -1.98
N SER A 243 -1.72 13.52 -0.94
CA SER A 243 -2.50 14.67 -0.47
C SER A 243 -1.66 15.78 0.13
N ALA A 244 -0.44 15.49 0.65
CA ALA A 244 0.55 16.48 1.06
C ALA A 244 0.83 17.53 -0.03
N TRP A 245 0.72 17.14 -1.29
CA TRP A 245 0.90 17.98 -2.48
C TRP A 245 -0.42 18.30 -3.21
N GLY A 246 -1.57 17.92 -2.63
CA GLY A 246 -2.89 18.14 -3.23
C GLY A 246 -3.13 17.30 -4.49
N VAL A 247 -2.62 16.09 -4.52
CA VAL A 247 -2.89 15.07 -5.53
C VAL A 247 -3.81 14.02 -4.92
N GLU A 248 -4.90 13.69 -5.60
CA GLU A 248 -5.82 12.62 -5.22
C GLU A 248 -5.28 11.26 -5.67
N GLY A 249 -5.24 10.28 -4.77
CA GLY A 249 -4.94 8.87 -5.08
C GLY A 249 -6.21 8.05 -5.19
N ARG A 250 -6.37 7.30 -6.28
CA ARG A 250 -7.47 6.33 -6.46
C ARG A 250 -6.92 4.91 -6.53
N VAL A 251 -7.64 3.96 -5.92
CA VAL A 251 -7.19 2.59 -5.68
C VAL A 251 -8.22 1.57 -6.17
N PRO A 252 -8.24 1.23 -7.48
CA PRO A 252 -9.27 0.36 -8.06
C PRO A 252 -9.36 -1.04 -7.44
N PHE A 253 -8.26 -1.60 -6.92
CA PHE A 253 -8.29 -2.88 -6.21
C PHE A 253 -9.10 -2.87 -4.91
N LEU A 254 -9.43 -1.68 -4.39
CA LEU A 254 -10.26 -1.50 -3.20
C LEU A 254 -11.66 -0.99 -3.52
N ASP A 255 -12.05 -0.98 -4.79
CA ASP A 255 -13.44 -0.75 -5.19
C ASP A 255 -14.35 -1.81 -4.57
N LYS A 256 -15.46 -1.39 -3.98
CA LYS A 256 -16.35 -2.30 -3.20
C LYS A 256 -16.90 -3.44 -4.03
N GLU A 257 -17.29 -3.17 -5.29
CA GLU A 257 -17.82 -4.21 -6.19
C GLU A 257 -16.70 -5.16 -6.63
N PHE A 258 -15.51 -4.64 -6.87
CA PHE A 258 -14.35 -5.48 -7.15
C PHE A 258 -13.98 -6.36 -5.96
N LEU A 259 -13.95 -5.80 -4.75
CA LEU A 259 -13.69 -6.56 -3.51
C LEU A 259 -14.72 -7.70 -3.34
N ASP A 260 -16.00 -7.44 -3.61
CA ASP A 260 -17.03 -8.46 -3.52
C ASP A 260 -16.79 -9.63 -4.50
N VAL A 261 -16.24 -9.39 -5.68
CA VAL A 261 -15.84 -10.45 -6.61
C VAL A 261 -14.55 -11.14 -6.17
N ALA A 262 -13.50 -10.36 -5.90
CA ALA A 262 -12.16 -10.88 -5.63
C ALA A 262 -12.06 -11.65 -4.30
N MET A 263 -12.74 -11.18 -3.25
CA MET A 263 -12.71 -11.81 -1.93
C MET A 263 -13.61 -13.05 -1.84
N ARG A 264 -14.58 -13.22 -2.74
CA ARG A 264 -15.38 -14.46 -2.86
C ARG A 264 -14.70 -15.56 -3.64
N ILE A 265 -13.59 -15.32 -4.32
CA ILE A 265 -12.81 -16.38 -4.95
C ILE A 265 -12.28 -17.32 -3.88
N ASP A 266 -12.41 -18.62 -4.11
CA ASP A 266 -11.86 -19.65 -3.24
C ASP A 266 -10.41 -19.33 -2.86
N PRO A 267 -10.11 -19.18 -1.56
CA PRO A 267 -8.75 -18.90 -1.10
C PRO A 267 -7.70 -19.92 -1.59
N GLU A 268 -8.11 -21.17 -1.79
CA GLU A 268 -7.27 -22.22 -2.35
C GLU A 268 -6.74 -21.86 -3.74
N ALA A 269 -7.55 -21.21 -4.57
CA ALA A 269 -7.16 -20.76 -5.90
C ALA A 269 -6.19 -19.54 -5.88
N LYS A 270 -6.15 -18.82 -4.77
CA LYS A 270 -5.24 -17.65 -4.60
C LYS A 270 -3.88 -18.04 -4.05
N MET A 271 -3.76 -19.17 -3.34
CA MET A 271 -2.52 -19.60 -2.69
C MET A 271 -1.39 -19.85 -3.68
N ALA A 272 -0.19 -19.44 -3.29
CA ALA A 272 1.06 -19.77 -3.98
C ALA A 272 1.48 -21.22 -3.65
N LYS A 273 1.03 -22.18 -4.44
CA LYS A 273 1.29 -23.62 -4.28
C LYS A 273 1.20 -24.34 -5.62
N ASN A 274 1.63 -25.60 -5.66
CA ASN A 274 1.57 -26.45 -6.86
C ASN A 274 2.26 -25.79 -8.09
N GLY A 275 3.43 -25.18 -7.89
CA GLY A 275 4.16 -24.49 -8.95
C GLY A 275 3.66 -23.08 -9.28
N ARG A 276 2.64 -22.58 -8.60
CA ARG A 276 2.13 -21.21 -8.80
C ARG A 276 2.82 -20.23 -7.90
N ILE A 277 3.14 -19.05 -8.44
CA ILE A 277 3.63 -17.92 -7.67
C ILE A 277 2.45 -17.10 -7.07
N GLU A 278 2.76 -16.14 -6.21
CA GLU A 278 1.76 -15.24 -5.65
C GLU A 278 0.95 -14.52 -6.76
N LYS A 279 -0.33 -14.25 -6.49
CA LYS A 279 -1.29 -13.58 -7.41
C LYS A 279 -1.49 -14.30 -8.76
N TRP A 280 -1.28 -15.59 -8.85
CA TRP A 280 -1.33 -16.33 -10.11
C TRP A 280 -2.63 -16.07 -10.89
N ILE A 281 -3.81 -16.07 -10.24
CA ILE A 281 -5.11 -15.82 -10.89
C ILE A 281 -5.18 -14.40 -11.48
N LEU A 282 -4.59 -13.39 -10.80
CA LEU A 282 -4.54 -12.03 -11.29
C LEU A 282 -3.59 -11.92 -12.49
N ARG A 283 -2.44 -12.61 -12.46
CA ARG A 283 -1.51 -12.70 -13.59
C ARG A 283 -2.19 -13.29 -14.82
N LYS A 284 -2.90 -14.40 -14.66
CA LYS A 284 -3.66 -15.04 -15.74
C LYS A 284 -4.78 -14.18 -16.30
N ALA A 285 -5.47 -13.42 -15.46
CA ALA A 285 -6.54 -12.52 -15.90
C ALA A 285 -6.05 -11.42 -16.86
N PHE A 286 -4.76 -11.03 -16.76
CA PHE A 286 -4.22 -9.87 -17.50
C PHE A 286 -2.95 -10.15 -18.26
N GLU A 287 -2.57 -11.43 -18.48
CA GLU A 287 -1.31 -11.80 -19.13
C GLU A 287 -1.15 -11.25 -20.55
N GLU A 288 -2.25 -11.09 -21.29
CA GLU A 288 -2.23 -10.54 -22.65
C GLU A 288 -1.87 -9.03 -22.72
N LEU A 289 -2.09 -8.29 -21.64
CA LEU A 289 -1.95 -6.83 -21.64
C LEU A 289 -0.51 -6.38 -21.38
N LEU A 290 0.31 -7.21 -20.80
CA LEU A 290 1.62 -6.86 -20.29
C LEU A 290 2.73 -7.72 -20.91
N PRO A 291 4.00 -7.24 -20.91
CA PRO A 291 5.14 -8.09 -21.25
C PRO A 291 5.21 -9.31 -20.33
N GLU A 292 5.54 -10.48 -20.89
CA GLU A 292 5.63 -11.76 -20.15
C GLU A 292 6.57 -11.65 -18.94
N GLU A 293 7.71 -11.02 -19.10
CA GLU A 293 8.70 -10.78 -18.03
C GLU A 293 8.16 -9.93 -16.85
N ILE A 294 7.13 -9.11 -17.08
CA ILE A 294 6.44 -8.32 -16.05
C ILE A 294 5.32 -9.14 -15.42
N VAL A 295 4.55 -9.88 -16.25
CA VAL A 295 3.48 -10.75 -15.75
C VAL A 295 4.02 -11.77 -14.75
N TRP A 296 5.19 -12.36 -15.00
CA TRP A 296 5.77 -13.42 -14.18
C TRP A 296 6.92 -12.94 -13.28
N ARG A 297 7.13 -11.61 -13.20
CA ARG A 297 8.07 -11.03 -12.25
C ARG A 297 7.62 -11.33 -10.82
N GLN A 298 8.54 -11.83 -9.99
CA GLN A 298 8.28 -12.04 -8.58
C GLN A 298 8.04 -10.70 -7.87
N LYS A 299 7.23 -10.74 -6.81
CA LYS A 299 6.90 -9.57 -5.99
C LYS A 299 8.14 -8.98 -5.33
N GLU A 300 8.33 -7.68 -5.55
CA GLU A 300 9.19 -6.82 -4.73
C GLU A 300 8.34 -5.78 -3.99
N GLN A 301 8.70 -5.46 -2.75
CA GLN A 301 8.04 -4.38 -2.03
C GLN A 301 8.50 -3.05 -2.60
N PHE A 302 7.63 -2.04 -2.60
CA PHE A 302 7.94 -0.72 -3.14
C PHE A 302 9.19 -0.09 -2.49
N SER A 303 9.33 -0.22 -1.17
CA SER A 303 10.51 0.26 -0.45
C SER A 303 11.83 -0.42 -0.88
N ASP A 304 11.77 -1.65 -1.37
CA ASP A 304 12.93 -2.39 -1.90
C ASP A 304 13.15 -2.04 -3.39
N GLY A 305 12.09 -2.00 -4.18
CA GLY A 305 12.12 -1.76 -5.63
C GLY A 305 12.63 -0.38 -6.04
N VAL A 306 12.45 0.64 -5.21
CA VAL A 306 13.01 1.99 -5.46
C VAL A 306 14.54 2.04 -5.33
N GLY A 307 15.16 0.99 -4.77
CA GLY A 307 16.60 0.83 -4.63
C GLY A 307 17.03 0.40 -3.24
N TYR A 308 17.74 -0.73 -3.16
CA TYR A 308 18.17 -1.34 -1.89
C TYR A 308 19.01 -0.41 -1.00
N GLY A 309 19.80 0.49 -1.60
CA GLY A 309 20.61 1.47 -0.89
C GLY A 309 19.80 2.41 0.01
N TRP A 310 18.51 2.62 -0.27
CA TRP A 310 17.64 3.45 0.55
C TRP A 310 17.45 2.86 1.96
N ILE A 311 16.99 1.63 2.05
CA ILE A 311 16.74 0.95 3.33
C ILE A 311 18.04 0.75 4.11
N ASP A 312 19.12 0.32 3.43
CA ASP A 312 20.40 0.06 4.08
C ASP A 312 21.00 1.33 4.67
N THR A 313 20.83 2.46 3.97
CA THR A 313 21.28 3.76 4.49
C THR A 313 20.44 4.21 5.70
N LEU A 314 19.12 4.04 5.66
CA LEU A 314 18.26 4.38 6.81
C LEU A 314 18.65 3.56 8.04
N LYS A 315 18.83 2.24 7.89
CA LYS A 315 19.29 1.36 8.99
C LYS A 315 20.63 1.82 9.58
N ARG A 316 21.59 2.18 8.72
CA ARG A 316 22.89 2.66 9.15
C ARG A 316 22.79 3.98 9.92
N ILE A 317 22.18 5.00 9.32
CA ILE A 317 22.06 6.34 9.91
C ILE A 317 21.32 6.29 11.24
N THR A 318 20.22 5.55 11.32
CA THR A 318 19.44 5.45 12.56
C THR A 318 20.20 4.66 13.64
N SER A 319 20.99 3.65 13.26
CA SER A 319 21.86 2.92 14.18
C SER A 319 23.00 3.79 14.74
N GLU A 320 23.50 4.74 13.96
CA GLU A 320 24.51 5.71 14.39
C GLU A 320 23.91 6.84 15.24
N ALA A 321 22.69 7.26 14.92
CA ALA A 321 22.00 8.39 15.59
C ALA A 321 21.41 8.02 16.97
N VAL A 322 21.07 6.74 17.19
CA VAL A 322 20.42 6.26 18.43
C VAL A 322 21.38 5.36 19.17
N SER A 323 21.74 5.73 20.40
CA SER A 323 22.62 4.94 21.26
C SER A 323 21.92 3.71 21.86
N ASP A 324 22.69 2.72 22.28
CA ASP A 324 22.13 1.55 22.98
C ASP A 324 21.47 1.94 24.30
N ARG A 325 22.02 2.93 25.02
CA ARG A 325 21.45 3.48 26.23
C ARG A 325 20.06 4.09 26.00
N GLU A 326 19.87 4.80 24.90
CA GLU A 326 18.54 5.36 24.55
C GLU A 326 17.54 4.23 24.27
N MET A 327 17.98 3.15 23.60
CA MET A 327 17.13 1.99 23.37
C MET A 327 16.76 1.25 24.67
N GLU A 328 17.69 1.10 25.62
CA GLU A 328 17.43 0.50 26.95
C GLU A 328 16.36 1.27 27.72
N HIS A 329 16.29 2.60 27.57
CA HIS A 329 15.32 3.47 28.24
C HIS A 329 14.13 3.87 27.33
N ALA A 330 13.96 3.21 26.19
CA ALA A 330 12.93 3.56 25.22
C ALA A 330 11.50 3.50 25.79
N ALA A 331 11.21 2.50 26.63
CA ALA A 331 9.90 2.37 27.28
C ALA A 331 9.61 3.45 28.35
N GLU A 332 10.67 3.99 28.97
CA GLU A 332 10.54 5.09 29.92
C GLU A 332 10.24 6.41 29.19
N ARG A 333 10.95 6.66 28.09
CA ARG A 333 10.73 7.86 27.26
C ARG A 333 9.42 7.82 26.49
N PHE A 334 9.06 6.66 25.95
CA PHE A 334 7.87 6.44 25.12
C PHE A 334 6.97 5.37 25.75
N PRO A 335 6.19 5.70 26.79
CA PRO A 335 5.38 4.71 27.51
C PRO A 335 4.24 4.13 26.66
N ILE A 336 3.81 4.86 25.62
CA ILE A 336 2.80 4.39 24.65
C ILE A 336 3.53 3.92 23.39
N ASN A 337 3.35 2.65 23.03
CA ASN A 337 3.95 2.03 21.85
C ASN A 337 5.47 2.25 21.81
N PRO A 338 6.25 1.74 22.78
CA PRO A 338 7.69 1.92 22.83
C PRO A 338 8.37 1.33 21.58
N PRO A 339 9.32 2.04 21.00
CA PRO A 339 10.06 1.57 19.83
C PRO A 339 10.88 0.32 20.16
N ARG A 340 10.96 -0.62 19.21
CA ARG A 340 11.60 -1.94 19.37
C ARG A 340 12.98 -2.02 18.74
N ASN A 341 13.32 -1.07 17.89
CA ASN A 341 14.62 -0.94 17.24
C ASN A 341 15.00 0.54 17.07
N LYS A 342 16.26 0.79 16.71
CA LYS A 342 16.80 2.15 16.60
C LYS A 342 16.14 2.99 15.49
N GLU A 343 15.70 2.35 14.42
CA GLU A 343 15.01 3.04 13.34
C GLU A 343 13.61 3.51 13.77
N GLU A 344 12.86 2.63 14.44
CA GLU A 344 11.57 2.98 15.03
C GLU A 344 11.71 4.07 16.11
N TYR A 345 12.78 4.02 16.92
CA TYR A 345 13.10 5.05 17.90
C TYR A 345 13.37 6.39 17.24
N TYR A 346 14.15 6.42 16.18
CA TYR A 346 14.48 7.62 15.44
C TYR A 346 13.22 8.29 14.85
N TYR A 347 12.35 7.50 14.19
CA TYR A 347 11.09 8.00 13.65
C TYR A 347 10.10 8.41 14.74
N ARG A 348 10.05 7.67 15.84
CA ARG A 348 9.24 8.02 17.00
C ARG A 348 9.64 9.35 17.62
N THR A 349 10.92 9.65 17.67
CA THR A 349 11.42 10.94 18.16
C THR A 349 10.93 12.09 17.29
N ILE A 350 11.02 11.96 15.98
CA ILE A 350 10.51 12.98 15.03
C ILE A 350 8.99 13.12 15.16
N PHE A 351 8.28 11.99 15.25
CA PHE A 351 6.82 12.01 15.42
C PHE A 351 6.40 12.78 16.67
N GLU A 352 7.07 12.57 17.81
CA GLU A 352 6.72 13.24 19.06
C GLU A 352 6.96 14.76 19.05
N GLU A 353 7.90 15.23 18.23
CA GLU A 353 8.08 16.66 18.02
C GLU A 353 6.89 17.32 17.32
N HIS A 354 6.20 16.58 16.47
CA HIS A 354 5.00 17.03 15.76
C HIS A 354 3.70 16.70 16.51
N PHE A 355 3.66 15.56 17.21
CA PHE A 355 2.48 14.99 17.85
C PHE A 355 2.81 14.55 19.29
N PRO A 356 2.96 15.50 20.23
CA PRO A 356 3.41 15.19 21.59
C PRO A 356 2.33 14.52 22.48
N SER A 357 1.08 14.48 22.05
CA SER A 357 0.02 13.86 22.87
C SER A 357 0.12 12.34 22.86
N GLN A 358 -0.17 11.73 24.01
CA GLN A 358 -0.23 10.28 24.12
C GLN A 358 -1.32 9.67 23.22
N THR A 359 -2.43 10.38 23.02
CA THR A 359 -3.53 9.90 22.18
C THR A 359 -3.15 9.86 20.71
N ALA A 360 -2.28 10.76 20.24
CA ALA A 360 -1.71 10.68 18.89
C ALA A 360 -0.86 9.41 18.73
N ALA A 361 -0.01 9.10 19.70
CA ALA A 361 0.79 7.88 19.67
C ALA A 361 -0.06 6.60 19.67
N GLN A 362 -1.20 6.59 20.34
CA GLN A 362 -2.15 5.47 20.35
C GLN A 362 -2.80 5.22 18.97
N CYS A 363 -2.85 6.23 18.10
CA CYS A 363 -3.37 6.08 16.75
C CYS A 363 -2.41 5.33 15.81
N VAL A 364 -1.13 5.21 16.17
CA VAL A 364 -0.12 4.52 15.36
C VAL A 364 -0.07 3.04 15.74
N PRO A 365 -0.11 2.11 14.76
CA PRO A 365 -0.01 0.69 15.05
C PRO A 365 1.37 0.34 15.61
N SER A 366 1.40 -0.55 16.60
CA SER A 366 2.64 -1.00 17.25
C SER A 366 2.63 -2.52 17.44
N VAL A 367 2.83 -3.23 16.36
CA VAL A 367 2.93 -4.70 16.36
C VAL A 367 4.19 -5.14 15.62
N PRO A 368 4.89 -6.19 16.07
CA PRO A 368 5.99 -6.75 15.30
C PRO A 368 5.49 -7.19 13.93
N SER A 369 6.28 -6.91 12.91
CA SER A 369 6.02 -7.32 11.54
C SER A 369 7.29 -7.88 10.91
N VAL A 370 7.17 -9.00 10.24
CA VAL A 370 8.21 -9.57 9.37
C VAL A 370 7.64 -9.60 7.96
N ALA A 371 8.34 -9.03 7.00
CA ALA A 371 7.90 -8.95 5.61
C ALA A 371 6.47 -8.38 5.42
N CYS A 372 6.09 -7.40 6.22
CA CYS A 372 4.74 -6.80 6.27
C CYS A 372 3.63 -7.73 6.76
N SER A 373 3.94 -8.83 7.45
CA SER A 373 2.95 -9.74 8.05
C SER A 373 2.18 -9.08 9.20
N THR A 374 1.02 -9.67 9.53
CA THR A 374 0.37 -9.40 10.82
C THR A 374 1.00 -10.24 11.93
N ALA A 375 0.71 -9.91 13.18
CA ALA A 375 1.21 -10.66 14.33
C ALA A 375 0.75 -12.14 14.29
N GLU A 376 -0.45 -12.43 13.79
CA GLU A 376 -0.99 -13.77 13.66
C GLU A 376 -0.19 -14.62 12.65
N ALA A 377 0.23 -14.02 11.54
CA ALA A 377 1.01 -14.71 10.51
C ALA A 377 2.47 -14.97 10.91
N LEU A 378 2.99 -14.36 11.98
CA LEU A 378 4.32 -14.68 12.50
C LEU A 378 4.44 -16.15 12.96
N ALA A 379 3.34 -16.79 13.28
CA ALA A 379 3.31 -18.20 13.66
C ALA A 379 3.45 -19.17 12.46
N TRP A 380 3.37 -18.69 11.23
CA TRP A 380 3.39 -19.53 10.03
C TRP A 380 4.78 -20.12 9.70
N ASP A 381 5.84 -19.44 10.12
CA ASP A 381 7.19 -19.92 9.94
C ASP A 381 8.03 -19.67 11.22
N ALA A 382 8.68 -20.71 11.71
CA ALA A 382 9.55 -20.59 12.88
C ALA A 382 10.68 -19.58 12.67
N ALA A 383 11.15 -19.41 11.43
CA ALA A 383 12.17 -18.42 11.08
C ALA A 383 11.73 -16.96 11.30
N PHE A 384 10.43 -16.69 11.46
CA PHE A 384 9.93 -15.35 11.75
C PHE A 384 10.10 -14.94 13.21
N ARG A 385 10.26 -15.91 14.14
CA ARG A 385 10.32 -15.64 15.58
C ARG A 385 11.51 -14.78 15.99
N ASP A 386 12.64 -15.00 15.31
CA ASP A 386 13.90 -14.34 15.64
C ASP A 386 14.19 -13.15 14.70
N ARG A 387 13.23 -12.76 13.87
CA ARG A 387 13.37 -11.67 12.91
C ARG A 387 12.45 -10.52 13.23
N ASN A 388 12.98 -9.33 12.97
CA ASN A 388 12.24 -8.09 13.19
C ASN A 388 12.45 -7.13 11.99
N ASP A 389 12.61 -7.68 10.78
CA ASP A 389 12.77 -6.90 9.55
C ASP A 389 11.46 -6.91 8.76
N PRO A 390 10.79 -5.76 8.59
CA PRO A 390 9.55 -5.67 7.83
C PRO A 390 9.76 -5.74 6.31
N SER A 391 11.00 -5.75 5.80
CA SER A 391 11.27 -5.85 4.36
C SER A 391 10.97 -7.25 3.80
N GLY A 392 10.68 -7.31 2.48
CA GLY A 392 10.47 -8.60 1.78
C GLY A 392 11.68 -9.52 1.83
N ARG A 393 12.89 -8.97 1.98
CA ARG A 393 14.15 -9.72 2.14
C ARG A 393 14.20 -10.62 3.39
N ALA A 394 13.29 -10.41 4.35
CA ALA A 394 13.19 -11.27 5.54
C ALA A 394 12.63 -12.67 5.24
N VAL A 395 11.96 -12.87 4.11
CA VAL A 395 11.41 -14.18 3.72
C VAL A 395 12.44 -14.94 2.88
N LEU A 396 13.12 -15.91 3.51
CA LEU A 396 14.11 -16.74 2.82
C LEU A 396 13.45 -17.94 2.11
N GLY A 397 14.08 -18.35 0.98
CA GLY A 397 13.69 -19.55 0.26
C GLY A 397 12.42 -19.45 -0.60
N VAL A 398 11.87 -18.25 -0.74
CA VAL A 398 10.71 -17.98 -1.62
C VAL A 398 11.16 -17.49 -3.00
N HIS A 399 12.36 -16.92 -3.10
CA HIS A 399 12.95 -16.47 -4.37
C HIS A 399 13.44 -17.69 -5.17
N ASN A 400 12.52 -18.43 -5.77
CA ASN A 400 12.84 -19.59 -6.59
C ASN A 400 12.39 -19.32 -8.03
N THR A 401 13.33 -19.32 -8.96
CA THR A 401 13.12 -19.09 -10.39
C THR A 401 12.29 -20.18 -11.07
N ASP A 402 12.04 -21.30 -10.40
CA ASP A 402 11.33 -22.47 -10.94
C ASP A 402 9.79 -22.42 -10.79
N LEU A 403 9.23 -21.38 -10.15
CA LEU A 403 7.80 -21.25 -9.87
C LEU A 403 7.00 -20.50 -10.95
N THR A 404 7.52 -20.36 -12.16
CA THR A 404 7.01 -19.37 -13.12
C THR A 404 5.82 -19.80 -13.96
N HIS A 405 5.58 -21.09 -14.21
CA HIS A 405 4.64 -21.52 -15.26
C HIS A 405 3.74 -22.72 -14.89
N GLY A 406 3.37 -22.90 -13.65
CA GLY A 406 2.48 -24.00 -13.24
C GLY A 406 1.08 -23.95 -13.83
#